data_3b7b1118b9087dd7f73a58483a410f47
#
_entry.id   3b7b1118b9087dd7f73a58483a410f47
#
_cell.length_a   1.000
_cell.length_b   1.000
_cell.length_c   1.000
_cell.angle_alpha   90.00
_cell.angle_beta   90.00
_cell.angle_gamma   90.00
#
_symmetry.space_group_name_H-M   'P 1'
#
loop_
_entity.id
_entity.type
_entity.pdbx_description
1 polymer ?
#
loop_
_entity_poly.entity_id
_entity_poly.type
_entity_poly.pdbx_seq_one_letter_code
_entity_poly.pdbx_strand_id
1 'polypeptide(L)'
;MAAKPPTSANGKICYIEMPAKDVARSASFYKNVFGWNIRQRGDGATAFDDTIGEVSGAFVLNRKPLTEVGLLVYIMVDNIQDTIEKLVANGGTIIQPVGMDAPEITARFTDPGGNIIGLYQEPTHS
;
A
#
# COMPACT_ATOMS: atom_id res chain seq x y z
N MET A 1 17.69 12.90 11.13
CA MET A 1 16.52 13.23 11.95
C MET A 1 15.83 11.94 12.39
N ALA A 2 15.60 11.80 13.66
CA ALA A 2 14.96 10.60 14.18
C ALA A 2 13.51 10.54 13.72
N ALA A 3 13.08 9.34 13.32
CA ALA A 3 11.70 9.13 12.95
C ALA A 3 10.80 9.30 14.18
N LYS A 4 9.66 9.92 13.98
CA LYS A 4 8.64 10.03 15.02
C LYS A 4 8.08 8.64 15.29
N PRO A 5 7.94 8.20 16.54
CA PRO A 5 7.32 6.91 16.82
C PRO A 5 5.85 6.93 16.41
N PRO A 6 5.29 5.77 16.04
CA PRO A 6 3.88 5.71 15.71
C PRO A 6 3.02 6.03 16.93
N THR A 7 1.84 6.56 16.67
CA THR A 7 0.85 6.79 17.72
C THR A 7 0.46 5.45 18.34
N SER A 8 0.40 5.38 19.66
CA SER A 8 -0.05 4.20 20.39
C SER A 8 -1.38 4.52 21.04
N ALA A 9 -2.44 3.85 20.60
CA ALA A 9 -3.78 4.09 21.11
C ALA A 9 -4.63 2.83 20.98
N ASN A 10 -5.51 2.64 21.94
CA ASN A 10 -6.45 1.52 21.89
C ASN A 10 -7.40 1.69 20.69
N GLY A 11 -7.54 0.65 19.89
CA GLY A 11 -8.41 0.66 18.71
C GLY A 11 -7.70 1.01 17.41
N LYS A 12 -6.42 1.38 17.46
CA LYS A 12 -5.65 1.71 16.26
C LYS A 12 -5.35 0.47 15.41
N ILE A 13 -5.45 0.62 14.10
CA ILE A 13 -4.92 -0.37 13.16
C ILE A 13 -3.40 -0.18 13.10
N CYS A 14 -2.64 -1.18 13.52
CA CYS A 14 -1.19 -1.02 13.70
C CYS A 14 -0.33 -1.91 12.80
N TYR A 15 -0.88 -2.99 12.27
CA TYR A 15 -0.05 -3.97 11.58
C TYR A 15 -0.84 -4.67 10.47
N ILE A 16 -0.20 -4.80 9.31
CA ILE A 16 -0.78 -5.47 8.14
C ILE A 16 0.22 -6.50 7.63
N GLU A 17 -0.24 -7.73 7.38
CA GLU A 17 0.57 -8.73 6.69
C GLU A 17 0.12 -8.81 5.24
N MET A 18 1.06 -8.60 4.31
CA MET A 18 0.77 -8.58 2.89
C MET A 18 1.36 -9.80 2.19
N PRO A 19 0.53 -10.64 1.59
CA PRO A 19 1.03 -11.74 0.77
C PRO A 19 1.94 -11.23 -0.35
N ALA A 20 3.05 -11.93 -0.56
CA ALA A 20 3.99 -11.60 -1.62
C ALA A 20 4.49 -12.90 -2.27
N LYS A 21 4.64 -12.89 -3.59
CA LYS A 21 5.26 -13.98 -4.33
C LYS A 21 6.78 -13.83 -4.31
N ASP A 22 7.24 -12.60 -4.41
CA ASP A 22 8.63 -12.19 -4.36
C ASP A 22 8.70 -11.00 -3.43
N VAL A 23 9.21 -11.22 -2.22
CA VAL A 23 9.22 -10.20 -1.17
C VAL A 23 10.01 -8.96 -1.61
N ALA A 24 11.17 -9.14 -2.22
CA ALA A 24 12.00 -8.01 -2.67
C ALA A 24 11.26 -7.16 -3.70
N ARG A 25 10.54 -7.79 -4.62
CA ARG A 25 9.78 -7.08 -5.65
C ARG A 25 8.61 -6.30 -5.06
N SER A 26 7.86 -6.91 -4.15
CA SER A 26 6.76 -6.22 -3.46
C SER A 26 7.28 -5.05 -2.63
N ALA A 27 8.38 -5.25 -1.89
CA ALA A 27 8.99 -4.19 -1.09
C ALA A 27 9.43 -3.01 -1.97
N SER A 28 10.09 -3.30 -3.11
CA SER A 28 10.50 -2.26 -4.05
C SER A 28 9.30 -1.51 -4.62
N PHE A 29 8.22 -2.22 -4.93
CA PHE A 29 7.00 -1.61 -5.44
C PHE A 29 6.46 -0.57 -4.45
N TYR A 30 6.24 -0.95 -3.19
CA TYR A 30 5.66 -0.04 -2.20
C TYR A 30 6.60 1.10 -1.84
N LYS A 31 7.90 0.84 -1.81
CA LYS A 31 8.90 1.89 -1.60
C LYS A 31 8.90 2.90 -2.74
N ASN A 32 8.93 2.43 -3.98
CA ASN A 32 9.05 3.30 -5.15
C ASN A 32 7.76 4.07 -5.44
N VAL A 33 6.60 3.44 -5.25
CA VAL A 33 5.31 4.05 -5.58
C VAL A 33 4.81 4.96 -4.46
N PHE A 34 4.90 4.51 -3.21
CA PHE A 34 4.28 5.20 -2.09
C PHE A 34 5.26 5.80 -1.09
N GLY A 35 6.56 5.50 -1.23
CA GLY A 35 7.55 6.02 -0.30
C GLY A 35 7.54 5.31 1.05
N TRP A 36 7.05 4.08 1.11
CA TRP A 36 7.08 3.31 2.36
C TRP A 36 8.51 3.02 2.78
N ASN A 37 8.75 3.00 4.08
CA ASN A 37 10.04 2.64 4.63
C ASN A 37 10.16 1.12 4.72
N ILE A 38 11.18 0.56 4.09
CA ILE A 38 11.41 -0.89 4.08
C ILE A 38 12.58 -1.19 5.03
N ARG A 39 12.40 -2.17 5.90
CA ARG A 39 13.44 -2.56 6.86
C ARG A 39 13.49 -4.07 7.04
N GLN A 40 14.67 -4.56 7.38
CA GLN A 40 14.87 -5.96 7.72
C GLN A 40 14.72 -6.13 9.21
N ARG A 41 13.85 -7.05 9.64
CA ARG A 41 13.71 -7.36 11.05
C ARG A 41 14.75 -8.40 11.49
N GLY A 42 14.99 -8.45 12.79
CA GLY A 42 15.93 -9.41 13.34
C GLY A 42 15.56 -10.88 13.14
N ASP A 43 14.28 -11.15 12.87
CA ASP A 43 13.80 -12.51 12.58
C ASP A 43 13.91 -12.90 11.10
N GLY A 44 14.49 -12.03 10.28
CA GLY A 44 14.66 -12.27 8.85
C GLY A 44 13.52 -11.79 7.98
N ALA A 45 12.42 -11.31 8.57
CA ALA A 45 11.29 -10.80 7.80
C ALA A 45 11.60 -9.43 7.22
N THR A 46 11.03 -9.16 6.04
CA THR A 46 11.07 -7.83 5.43
C THR A 46 9.82 -7.08 5.86
N ALA A 47 10.02 -6.03 6.63
CA ALA A 47 8.95 -5.23 7.20
C ALA A 47 8.83 -3.90 6.48
N PHE A 48 7.69 -3.25 6.65
CA PHE A 48 7.45 -1.91 6.12
C PHE A 48 6.77 -1.04 7.17
N ASP A 49 6.96 0.26 7.01
CA ASP A 49 6.18 1.27 7.70
C ASP A 49 5.57 2.15 6.61
N ASP A 50 4.32 2.58 6.77
CA ASP A 50 3.74 3.48 5.79
C ASP A 50 4.50 4.81 5.79
N THR A 51 4.21 5.68 4.82
CA THR A 51 4.99 6.90 4.58
C THR A 51 5.08 7.81 5.81
N ILE A 52 4.02 7.84 6.62
CA ILE A 52 4.02 8.68 7.84
C ILE A 52 4.41 7.91 9.09
N GLY A 53 4.71 6.62 8.97
CA GLY A 53 5.17 5.81 10.10
C GLY A 53 4.09 5.46 11.12
N GLU A 54 2.82 5.40 10.71
CA GLU A 54 1.71 5.09 11.61
C GLU A 54 1.26 3.64 11.55
N VAL A 55 1.38 2.99 10.39
CA VAL A 55 1.00 1.59 10.22
C VAL A 55 2.21 0.82 9.72
N SER A 56 2.52 -0.28 10.38
CA SER A 56 3.62 -1.16 9.99
C SER A 56 3.07 -2.48 9.44
N GLY A 57 3.94 -3.31 8.94
CA GLY A 57 3.57 -4.64 8.51
C GLY A 57 4.76 -5.43 7.99
N ALA A 58 4.46 -6.54 7.36
CA ALA A 58 5.49 -7.38 6.74
C ALA A 58 4.95 -8.04 5.49
N PHE A 59 5.86 -8.35 4.57
CA PHE A 59 5.53 -9.15 3.39
C PHE A 59 5.70 -10.63 3.75
N VAL A 60 4.70 -11.45 3.42
CA VAL A 60 4.69 -12.86 3.81
C VAL A 60 4.58 -13.75 2.57
N LEU A 61 5.42 -14.80 2.54
CA LEU A 61 5.39 -15.80 1.48
C LEU A 61 4.35 -16.87 1.82
N ASN A 62 3.93 -17.59 0.77
CA ASN A 62 3.07 -18.77 0.91
C ASN A 62 1.69 -18.49 1.52
N ARG A 63 1.25 -17.24 1.41
CA ARG A 63 -0.09 -16.85 1.81
C ARG A 63 -0.89 -16.46 0.57
N LYS A 64 -2.15 -16.83 0.55
CA LYS A 64 -3.05 -16.51 -0.57
C LYS A 64 -3.24 -15.00 -0.67
N PRO A 65 -3.02 -14.39 -1.85
CA PRO A 65 -3.23 -12.96 -2.02
C PRO A 65 -4.71 -12.59 -1.96
N LEU A 66 -4.98 -11.32 -1.69
CA LEU A 66 -6.33 -10.77 -1.68
C LEU A 66 -6.76 -10.52 -3.13
N THR A 67 -7.38 -11.52 -3.74
CA THR A 67 -7.81 -11.46 -5.15
C THR A 67 -9.31 -11.21 -5.31
N GLU A 68 -10.07 -11.35 -4.23
CA GLU A 68 -11.49 -11.03 -4.21
C GLU A 68 -11.73 -10.00 -3.13
N VAL A 69 -12.54 -8.99 -3.44
CA VAL A 69 -12.74 -7.87 -2.53
C VAL A 69 -13.80 -8.19 -1.48
N GLY A 70 -13.32 -8.50 -0.27
CA GLY A 70 -14.11 -8.43 0.95
C GLY A 70 -13.64 -7.17 1.66
N LEU A 71 -12.60 -7.32 2.48
CA LEU A 71 -11.93 -6.15 3.07
C LEU A 71 -11.07 -5.49 2.00
N LEU A 72 -11.19 -4.18 1.85
CA LEU A 72 -10.38 -3.41 0.91
C LEU A 72 -9.62 -2.31 1.66
N VAL A 73 -8.30 -2.33 1.51
CA VAL A 73 -7.44 -1.31 2.10
C VAL A 73 -7.20 -0.21 1.08
N TYR A 74 -7.44 1.05 1.48
CA TYR A 74 -7.16 2.21 0.64
C TYR A 74 -5.88 2.89 1.10
N ILE A 75 -5.05 3.26 0.13
CA ILE A 75 -3.86 4.07 0.38
C ILE A 75 -4.17 5.48 -0.12
N MET A 76 -4.01 6.47 0.77
CA MET A 76 -4.22 7.86 0.41
C MET A 76 -3.06 8.38 -0.41
N VAL A 77 -3.35 9.09 -1.49
CA VAL A 77 -2.34 9.70 -2.36
C VAL A 77 -2.70 11.14 -2.66
N ASP A 78 -1.67 11.95 -2.92
CA ASP A 78 -1.87 13.38 -3.23
C ASP A 78 -2.36 13.59 -4.65
N ASN A 79 -1.84 12.79 -5.59
CA ASN A 79 -2.19 12.90 -7.01
C ASN A 79 -2.35 11.49 -7.56
N ILE A 80 -3.60 11.09 -7.77
CA ILE A 80 -3.90 9.71 -8.14
C ILE A 80 -3.40 9.37 -9.56
N GLN A 81 -3.41 10.34 -10.48
CA GLN A 81 -2.92 10.08 -11.85
C GLN A 81 -1.41 9.82 -11.86
N ASP A 82 -0.64 10.63 -11.13
CA ASP A 82 0.80 10.40 -11.00
C ASP A 82 1.09 9.07 -10.32
N THR A 83 0.31 8.71 -9.32
CA THR A 83 0.47 7.43 -8.62
C THR A 83 0.19 6.26 -9.55
N ILE A 84 -0.85 6.36 -10.38
CA ILE A 84 -1.18 5.31 -11.36
C ILE A 84 -0.03 5.11 -12.33
N GLU A 85 0.57 6.18 -12.83
CA GLU A 85 1.73 6.07 -13.72
C GLU A 85 2.89 5.34 -13.03
N LYS A 86 3.18 5.68 -11.78
CA LYS A 86 4.25 5.04 -11.02
C LYS A 86 3.97 3.58 -10.75
N LEU A 87 2.73 3.24 -10.38
CA LEU A 87 2.41 1.85 -10.05
C LEU A 87 2.48 0.95 -11.29
N VAL A 88 2.05 1.43 -12.44
CA VAL A 88 2.17 0.68 -13.69
C VAL A 88 3.64 0.48 -14.05
N ALA A 89 4.44 1.53 -13.92
CA ALA A 89 5.88 1.46 -14.20
C ALA A 89 6.62 0.50 -13.24
N ASN A 90 6.06 0.25 -12.07
CA ASN A 90 6.68 -0.62 -11.05
C ASN A 90 6.01 -2.00 -10.93
N GLY A 91 5.19 -2.38 -11.89
CA GLY A 91 4.65 -3.74 -11.96
C GLY A 91 3.24 -3.93 -11.42
N GLY A 92 2.56 -2.84 -11.07
CA GLY A 92 1.15 -2.91 -10.68
C GLY A 92 0.24 -2.84 -11.89
N THR A 93 -1.01 -3.24 -11.71
CA THR A 93 -2.02 -3.23 -12.78
C THR A 93 -3.29 -2.57 -12.25
N ILE A 94 -3.81 -1.59 -12.99
CA ILE A 94 -5.10 -0.98 -12.65
C ILE A 94 -6.23 -1.94 -13.04
N ILE A 95 -7.10 -2.25 -12.08
CA ILE A 95 -8.27 -3.11 -12.31
C ILE A 95 -9.59 -2.33 -12.23
N GLN A 96 -9.59 -1.18 -11.57
CA GLN A 96 -10.74 -0.29 -11.57
C GLN A 96 -10.23 1.14 -11.75
N PRO A 97 -10.55 1.81 -12.89
CA PRO A 97 -10.05 3.15 -13.15
C PRO A 97 -10.73 4.22 -12.30
N VAL A 98 -10.14 5.41 -12.29
CA VAL A 98 -10.75 6.57 -11.63
C VAL A 98 -12.10 6.89 -12.28
N GLY A 99 -13.06 7.28 -11.45
CA GLY A 99 -14.37 7.72 -11.92
C GLY A 99 -15.52 6.78 -11.58
N MET A 100 -15.22 5.54 -11.20
CA MET A 100 -16.27 4.55 -10.90
C MET A 100 -17.01 4.87 -9.60
N ASP A 101 -16.36 5.57 -8.67
CA ASP A 101 -16.96 5.92 -7.38
C ASP A 101 -17.28 7.42 -7.26
N ALA A 102 -17.35 8.12 -8.39
CA ALA A 102 -17.58 9.56 -8.37
C ALA A 102 -18.77 9.93 -7.48
N PRO A 103 -18.69 11.01 -6.66
CA PRO A 103 -17.67 12.05 -6.67
C PRO A 103 -16.37 11.70 -5.96
N GLU A 104 -16.28 10.53 -5.31
CA GLU A 104 -15.04 10.11 -4.65
C GLU A 104 -13.97 9.79 -5.69
N ILE A 105 -12.73 10.17 -5.40
CA ILE A 105 -11.60 9.95 -6.33
C ILE A 105 -10.87 8.69 -5.86
N THR A 106 -11.19 7.57 -6.48
CA THR A 106 -10.64 6.27 -6.12
C THR A 106 -10.24 5.48 -7.36
N ALA A 107 -9.39 4.49 -7.15
CA ALA A 107 -9.05 3.48 -8.14
C ALA A 107 -8.67 2.19 -7.40
N ARG A 108 -8.59 1.09 -8.12
CA ARG A 108 -8.11 -0.17 -7.56
C ARG A 108 -7.03 -0.74 -8.45
N PHE A 109 -6.04 -1.37 -7.83
CA PHE A 109 -4.94 -1.99 -8.56
C PHE A 109 -4.58 -3.33 -7.92
N THR A 110 -3.87 -4.16 -8.70
CA THR A 110 -3.19 -5.31 -8.14
C THR A 110 -1.71 -5.00 -8.00
N ASP A 111 -1.14 -5.34 -6.84
CA ASP A 111 0.30 -5.20 -6.61
C ASP A 111 1.05 -6.41 -7.21
N PRO A 112 2.39 -6.43 -7.18
CA PRO A 112 3.15 -7.56 -7.74
C PRO A 112 2.87 -8.92 -7.11
N GLY A 113 2.35 -8.93 -5.89
CA GLY A 113 1.93 -10.17 -5.21
C GLY A 113 0.54 -10.64 -5.59
N GLY A 114 -0.19 -9.83 -6.36
CA GLY A 114 -1.56 -10.14 -6.78
C GLY A 114 -2.63 -9.62 -5.84
N ASN A 115 -2.29 -8.82 -4.85
CA ASN A 115 -3.26 -8.27 -3.91
C ASN A 115 -4.01 -7.09 -4.51
N ILE A 116 -5.32 -7.03 -4.27
CA ILE A 116 -6.15 -5.90 -4.68
C ILE A 116 -6.10 -4.83 -3.59
N ILE A 117 -5.71 -3.63 -3.98
CA ILE A 117 -5.56 -2.48 -3.07
C ILE A 117 -6.27 -1.28 -3.70
N GLY A 118 -6.86 -0.44 -2.87
CA GLY A 118 -7.53 0.78 -3.31
C GLY A 118 -6.63 2.00 -3.19
N LEU A 119 -6.85 2.96 -4.07
CA LEU A 119 -6.25 4.29 -3.99
C LEU A 119 -7.34 5.30 -3.67
N TYR A 120 -6.99 6.30 -2.88
CA TYR A 120 -7.90 7.38 -2.53
C TYR A 120 -7.17 8.73 -2.58
N GLN A 121 -7.76 9.69 -3.28
CA GLN A 121 -7.28 11.07 -3.28
C GLN A 121 -8.36 11.95 -2.68
N GLU A 122 -7.99 12.77 -1.68
CA GLU A 122 -8.93 13.74 -1.15
C GLU A 122 -9.23 14.80 -2.18
N PRO A 123 -10.51 15.20 -2.33
CA PRO A 123 -10.85 16.31 -3.21
C PRO A 123 -10.13 17.57 -2.77
N THR A 124 -9.53 18.29 -3.71
CA THR A 124 -8.89 19.55 -3.40
C THR A 124 -9.94 20.62 -3.19
N HIS A 125 -9.75 21.42 -2.15
CA HIS A 125 -10.58 22.59 -1.91
C HIS A 125 -9.88 23.79 -2.55
N SER A 126 -10.50 24.33 -3.53
CA SER A 126 -10.00 25.55 -4.16
C SER A 126 -10.54 26.78 -3.46
#